data_3c55a772b39b224a5ae0db8d5897e513
#
_entry.id   3c55a772b39b224a5ae0db8d5897e513
#
_cell.length_a   1.000
_cell.length_b   1.000
_cell.length_c   1.000
_cell.angle_alpha   90.00
_cell.angle_beta   90.00
_cell.angle_gamma   90.00
#
_symmetry.space_group_name_H-M   'P 1'
#
loop_
_entity.id
_entity.type
_entity.pdbx_description
1 polymer ?
#
loop_
_entity_poly.entity_id
_entity_poly.type
_entity_poly.pdbx_seq_one_letter_code
_entity_poly.pdbx_strand_id
1 'polypeptide(L)'
;MRSIIQSTFIGIALACAQLAVTLDENVPLLVSGLGTPRWLVEECHRAGTLVMSMVGSVRQARRLDEMGVDVIVAQGMEAGGHVGTVTTLVLVPAVVDAVKAPVLAAGGIVDGRGIAAGMMLGAQGAWIGTRFIATLEATAHENHKRAIVAVDEDGTVVSRSYTGKPSRVLRNEYTDRWMGRDAEIMPMPWQRIRVQSLVAPAKDAGRIDIANFPTGQGAGSIRDILPAAELLRRLVAETEKALAR
;
A
#
# COMPACT_ATOMS: atom_id res chain seq x y z
N MET A 1 28.15 1.40 -14.00
CA MET A 1 27.96 2.68 -13.28
C MET A 1 27.13 3.71 -14.05
N ARG A 2 27.40 4.02 -15.33
CA ARG A 2 26.61 5.03 -16.09
C ARG A 2 25.10 4.73 -16.20
N SER A 3 24.67 3.48 -16.40
CA SER A 3 23.25 3.12 -16.52
C SER A 3 22.43 3.28 -15.23
N ILE A 4 23.08 3.19 -14.08
CA ILE A 4 22.45 3.32 -12.76
C ILE A 4 22.16 4.77 -12.42
N ILE A 5 23.12 5.63 -12.72
CA ILE A 5 22.95 7.07 -12.55
C ILE A 5 21.79 7.54 -13.44
N GLN A 6 21.74 7.06 -14.70
CA GLN A 6 20.63 7.38 -15.61
C GLN A 6 19.26 6.89 -15.08
N SER A 7 19.15 5.66 -14.57
CA SER A 7 17.86 5.16 -14.06
C SER A 7 17.37 5.89 -12.78
N THR A 8 18.29 6.32 -11.92
CA THR A 8 17.97 7.12 -10.74
C THR A 8 17.58 8.55 -11.15
N PHE A 9 18.29 9.16 -12.09
CA PHE A 9 17.92 10.48 -12.63
C PHE A 9 16.59 10.47 -13.38
N ILE A 10 16.31 9.43 -14.18
CA ILE A 10 15.03 9.26 -14.87
C ILE A 10 13.90 9.08 -13.85
N GLY A 11 14.10 8.32 -12.77
CA GLY A 11 13.12 8.15 -11.71
C GLY A 11 12.79 9.46 -10.98
N ILE A 12 13.80 10.27 -10.66
CA ILE A 12 13.62 11.59 -10.03
C ILE A 12 12.96 12.57 -11.03
N ALA A 13 13.41 12.61 -12.27
CA ALA A 13 12.83 13.48 -13.28
C ALA A 13 11.34 13.14 -13.56
N LEU A 14 10.99 11.84 -13.59
CA LEU A 14 9.62 11.40 -13.76
C LEU A 14 8.75 11.78 -12.55
N ALA A 15 9.27 11.64 -11.33
CA ALA A 15 8.57 12.06 -10.12
C ALA A 15 8.35 13.58 -10.07
N CYS A 16 9.33 14.38 -10.49
CA CYS A 16 9.19 15.84 -10.60
C CYS A 16 8.17 16.23 -11.67
N ALA A 17 8.15 15.56 -12.83
CA ALA A 17 7.17 15.82 -13.88
C ALA A 17 5.75 15.46 -13.43
N GLN A 18 5.57 14.35 -12.74
CA GLN A 18 4.28 13.95 -12.15
C GLN A 18 3.81 14.96 -11.09
N LEU A 19 4.73 15.44 -10.24
CA LEU A 19 4.40 16.47 -9.25
C LEU A 19 3.95 17.77 -9.93
N ALA A 20 4.65 18.24 -10.96
CA ALA A 20 4.28 19.44 -11.68
C ALA A 20 2.85 19.36 -12.24
N VAL A 21 2.51 18.26 -12.93
CA VAL A 21 1.13 18.02 -13.41
C VAL A 21 0.13 18.00 -12.24
N THR A 22 0.45 17.34 -11.12
CA THR A 22 -0.43 17.28 -9.95
C THR A 22 -0.73 18.68 -9.40
N LEU A 23 0.28 19.55 -9.34
CA LEU A 23 0.11 20.92 -8.84
C LEU A 23 -0.63 21.80 -9.84
N ASP A 24 -0.35 21.68 -11.14
CA ASP A 24 -1.03 22.43 -12.21
C ASP A 24 -2.54 22.09 -12.27
N GLU A 25 -2.90 20.84 -11.99
CA GLU A 25 -4.30 20.38 -11.94
C GLU A 25 -5.02 20.73 -10.63
N ASN A 26 -4.38 21.44 -9.71
CA ASN A 26 -4.93 21.86 -8.41
C ASN A 26 -5.50 20.69 -7.60
N VAL A 27 -4.81 19.55 -7.58
CA VAL A 27 -5.24 18.37 -6.82
C VAL A 27 -5.25 18.70 -5.33
N PRO A 28 -6.38 18.50 -4.61
CA PRO A 28 -6.48 18.91 -3.21
C PRO A 28 -5.60 18.12 -2.26
N LEU A 29 -5.24 16.87 -2.60
CA LEU A 29 -4.46 15.97 -1.77
C LEU A 29 -3.51 15.10 -2.62
N LEU A 30 -2.21 15.18 -2.32
CA LEU A 30 -1.19 14.28 -2.88
C LEU A 30 -0.90 13.15 -1.89
N VAL A 31 -0.91 11.90 -2.37
CA VAL A 31 -0.51 10.73 -1.58
C VAL A 31 0.90 10.30 -1.96
N SER A 32 1.84 10.40 -1.01
CA SER A 32 3.24 10.00 -1.20
C SER A 32 3.53 8.66 -0.53
N GLY A 33 4.08 7.71 -1.29
CA GLY A 33 4.51 6.40 -0.81
C GLY A 33 6.02 6.19 -0.99
N LEU A 34 6.58 5.23 -0.22
CA LEU A 34 8.01 4.84 -0.29
C LEU A 34 9.02 5.94 0.08
N GLY A 35 8.58 6.93 0.81
CA GLY A 35 9.37 8.06 1.28
C GLY A 35 8.81 9.39 0.81
N THR A 36 8.83 10.38 1.71
CA THR A 36 8.31 11.73 1.47
C THR A 36 9.43 12.70 1.81
N PRO A 37 10.08 13.33 0.82
CA PRO A 37 11.11 14.33 1.09
C PRO A 37 10.49 15.65 1.53
N ARG A 38 11.17 16.41 2.37
CA ARG A 38 10.69 17.71 2.90
C ARG A 38 10.33 18.70 1.79
N TRP A 39 11.14 18.80 0.75
CA TRP A 39 10.88 19.71 -0.36
C TRP A 39 9.53 19.45 -1.06
N LEU A 40 9.07 18.18 -1.12
CA LEU A 40 7.79 17.83 -1.71
C LEU A 40 6.63 18.37 -0.88
N VAL A 41 6.70 18.27 0.46
CA VAL A 41 5.70 18.84 1.36
C VAL A 41 5.62 20.36 1.19
N GLU A 42 6.78 21.02 1.14
CA GLU A 42 6.88 22.48 0.99
C GLU A 42 6.32 22.96 -0.37
N GLU A 43 6.58 22.23 -1.47
CA GLU A 43 6.03 22.54 -2.80
C GLU A 43 4.51 22.37 -2.84
N CYS A 44 4.00 21.26 -2.30
CA CYS A 44 2.57 21.00 -2.22
C CYS A 44 1.85 22.11 -1.43
N HIS A 45 2.36 22.45 -0.24
CA HIS A 45 1.76 23.49 0.60
C HIS A 45 1.77 24.87 -0.07
N ARG A 46 2.83 25.22 -0.81
CA ARG A 46 2.86 26.47 -1.57
C ARG A 46 1.77 26.54 -2.65
N ALA A 47 1.39 25.38 -3.20
CA ALA A 47 0.32 25.26 -4.19
C ALA A 47 -1.07 25.05 -3.55
N GLY A 48 -1.19 24.98 -2.21
CA GLY A 48 -2.46 24.69 -1.53
C GLY A 48 -2.87 23.23 -1.55
N THR A 49 -1.97 22.31 -1.92
CA THR A 49 -2.19 20.86 -1.95
C THR A 49 -1.77 20.24 -0.62
N LEU A 50 -2.66 19.48 0.02
CA LEU A 50 -2.36 18.69 1.22
C LEU A 50 -1.50 17.46 0.87
N VAL A 51 -0.72 16.97 1.84
CA VAL A 51 0.12 15.80 1.66
C VAL A 51 -0.27 14.69 2.64
N MET A 52 -0.56 13.51 2.11
CA MET A 52 -0.74 12.27 2.87
C MET A 52 0.44 11.34 2.64
N SER A 53 0.90 10.66 3.70
CA SER A 53 2.00 9.70 3.55
C SER A 53 1.83 8.45 4.41
N MET A 54 2.35 7.32 3.90
CA MET A 54 2.25 6.01 4.54
C MET A 54 3.50 5.68 5.35
N VAL A 55 3.31 5.11 6.55
CA VAL A 55 4.37 4.70 7.46
C VAL A 55 4.17 3.29 7.99
N GLY A 56 5.28 2.56 8.20
CA GLY A 56 5.31 1.26 8.85
C GLY A 56 5.95 1.28 10.24
N SER A 57 6.23 2.46 10.82
CA SER A 57 6.81 2.60 12.16
C SER A 57 6.56 3.97 12.77
N VAL A 58 6.53 4.04 14.11
CA VAL A 58 6.40 5.30 14.88
C VAL A 58 7.51 6.30 14.56
N ARG A 59 8.74 5.82 14.37
CA ARG A 59 9.86 6.69 14.00
C ARG A 59 9.63 7.41 12.67
N GLN A 60 9.06 6.72 11.68
CA GLN A 60 8.69 7.35 10.41
C GLN A 60 7.54 8.35 10.60
N ALA A 61 6.53 7.99 11.40
CA ALA A 61 5.40 8.87 11.68
C ALA A 61 5.84 10.20 12.30
N ARG A 62 6.64 10.16 13.37
CA ARG A 62 7.19 11.38 14.01
C ARG A 62 7.94 12.27 13.02
N ARG A 63 8.79 11.66 12.18
CA ARG A 63 9.53 12.41 11.16
C ARG A 63 8.61 13.10 10.15
N LEU A 64 7.52 12.46 9.74
CA LEU A 64 6.57 13.05 8.82
C LEU A 64 5.75 14.16 9.47
N ASP A 65 5.33 13.97 10.71
CA ASP A 65 4.63 14.98 11.52
C ASP A 65 5.49 16.24 11.71
N GLU A 66 6.79 16.08 12.03
CA GLU A 66 7.77 17.17 12.11
C GLU A 66 8.03 17.88 10.76
N MET A 67 7.76 17.21 9.65
CA MET A 67 7.86 17.80 8.31
C MET A 67 6.59 18.52 7.88
N GLY A 68 5.50 18.39 8.64
CA GLY A 68 4.21 19.01 8.34
C GLY A 68 3.35 18.22 7.36
N VAL A 69 3.51 16.90 7.28
CA VAL A 69 2.59 16.06 6.49
C VAL A 69 1.19 16.13 7.12
N ASP A 70 0.17 16.39 6.31
CA ASP A 70 -1.18 16.70 6.77
C ASP A 70 -1.98 15.47 7.24
N VAL A 71 -1.71 14.29 6.66
CA VAL A 71 -2.37 13.03 7.05
C VAL A 71 -1.36 11.89 7.03
N ILE A 72 -1.33 11.08 8.08
CA ILE A 72 -0.45 9.93 8.21
C ILE A 72 -1.26 8.64 8.11
N VAL A 73 -0.86 7.73 7.22
CA VAL A 73 -1.44 6.40 7.11
C VAL A 73 -0.56 5.41 7.86
N ALA A 74 -1.01 4.90 9.00
CA ALA A 74 -0.34 3.84 9.76
C ALA A 74 -0.62 2.49 9.10
N GLN A 75 0.34 2.02 8.31
CA GLN A 75 0.20 0.81 7.49
C GLN A 75 0.88 -0.39 8.16
N GLY A 76 0.07 -1.29 8.70
CA GLY A 76 0.54 -2.55 9.28
C GLY A 76 1.09 -3.54 8.25
N MET A 77 1.81 -4.54 8.75
CA MET A 77 2.43 -5.57 7.90
C MET A 77 1.42 -6.47 7.17
N GLU A 78 0.15 -6.43 7.51
CA GLU A 78 -0.94 -7.15 6.85
C GLU A 78 -1.35 -6.51 5.52
N ALA A 79 -0.89 -5.29 5.23
CA ALA A 79 -1.18 -4.61 3.97
C ALA A 79 -0.56 -5.32 2.76
N GLY A 80 -1.16 -5.14 1.59
CA GLY A 80 -0.56 -5.54 0.30
C GLY A 80 0.51 -4.57 -0.16
N GLY A 81 1.47 -5.05 -0.92
CA GLY A 81 2.61 -4.25 -1.38
C GLY A 81 3.71 -4.13 -0.34
N HIS A 82 4.52 -3.09 -0.43
CA HIS A 82 5.64 -2.90 0.50
C HIS A 82 5.15 -2.67 1.92
N VAL A 83 5.69 -3.44 2.85
CA VAL A 83 5.28 -3.43 4.27
C VAL A 83 6.46 -3.34 5.21
N GLY A 84 6.18 -2.83 6.42
CA GLY A 84 7.06 -2.93 7.58
C GLY A 84 6.93 -4.30 8.26
N THR A 85 7.29 -4.33 9.55
CA THR A 85 7.28 -5.55 10.38
C THR A 85 6.29 -5.47 11.54
N VAL A 86 5.61 -4.32 11.72
CA VAL A 86 4.68 -4.10 12.83
C VAL A 86 3.25 -4.35 12.35
N THR A 87 2.48 -5.09 13.12
CA THR A 87 1.06 -5.38 12.82
C THR A 87 0.19 -4.15 13.01
N THR A 88 -0.94 -4.10 12.31
CA THR A 88 -1.89 -2.98 12.34
C THR A 88 -2.37 -2.69 13.77
N LEU A 89 -2.74 -3.73 14.52
CA LEU A 89 -3.22 -3.61 15.89
C LEU A 89 -2.22 -2.93 16.84
N VAL A 90 -0.92 -3.12 16.62
CA VAL A 90 0.15 -2.53 17.43
C VAL A 90 0.58 -1.16 16.89
N LEU A 91 0.65 -1.03 15.54
CA LEU A 91 1.16 0.17 14.91
C LEU A 91 0.21 1.37 15.05
N VAL A 92 -1.09 1.15 14.82
CA VAL A 92 -2.07 2.24 14.77
C VAL A 92 -2.11 3.04 16.07
N PRO A 93 -2.37 2.46 17.26
CA PRO A 93 -2.40 3.24 18.49
C PRO A 93 -1.05 3.89 18.82
N ALA A 94 0.06 3.20 18.56
CA ALA A 94 1.39 3.74 18.81
C ALA A 94 1.73 4.94 17.90
N VAL A 95 1.19 4.99 16.68
CA VAL A 95 1.33 6.16 15.79
C VAL A 95 0.40 7.28 16.25
N VAL A 96 -0.88 6.97 16.56
CA VAL A 96 -1.84 7.96 17.07
C VAL A 96 -1.31 8.70 18.29
N ASP A 97 -0.71 8.00 19.25
CA ASP A 97 -0.15 8.61 20.47
C ASP A 97 1.13 9.44 20.20
N ALA A 98 1.76 9.24 19.04
CA ALA A 98 3.08 9.79 18.75
C ALA A 98 3.07 11.04 17.87
N VAL A 99 1.95 11.36 17.21
CA VAL A 99 1.85 12.44 16.22
C VAL A 99 0.65 13.34 16.45
N LYS A 100 0.66 14.54 15.87
CA LYS A 100 -0.46 15.50 15.91
C LYS A 100 -1.35 15.40 14.68
N ALA A 101 -0.77 15.03 13.55
CA ALA A 101 -1.50 14.85 12.31
C ALA A 101 -2.57 13.76 12.44
N PRO A 102 -3.75 13.89 11.78
CA PRO A 102 -4.74 12.85 11.70
C PRO A 102 -4.15 11.55 11.15
N VAL A 103 -4.54 10.42 11.77
CA VAL A 103 -4.04 9.09 11.42
C VAL A 103 -5.14 8.26 10.78
N LEU A 104 -4.85 7.62 9.65
CA LEU A 104 -5.68 6.58 9.05
C LEU A 104 -5.07 5.20 9.31
N ALA A 105 -5.90 4.24 9.67
CA ALA A 105 -5.50 2.84 9.82
C ALA A 105 -5.44 2.14 8.46
N ALA A 106 -4.38 1.36 8.21
CA ALA A 106 -4.24 0.56 6.99
C ALA A 106 -3.58 -0.80 7.27
N GLY A 107 -3.95 -1.80 6.49
CA GLY A 107 -3.44 -3.16 6.62
C GLY A 107 -4.48 -4.13 7.18
N GLY A 108 -4.84 -5.14 6.40
CA GLY A 108 -5.80 -6.16 6.78
C GLY A 108 -7.27 -5.73 6.83
N ILE A 109 -7.58 -4.44 6.64
CA ILE A 109 -8.93 -3.88 6.71
C ILE A 109 -9.67 -4.15 5.39
N VAL A 110 -10.81 -4.86 5.45
CA VAL A 110 -11.57 -5.26 4.26
C VAL A 110 -13.09 -5.09 4.43
N ASP A 111 -13.56 -4.85 5.65
CA ASP A 111 -14.98 -4.64 5.97
C ASP A 111 -15.15 -3.56 7.06
N GLY A 112 -16.41 -3.23 7.39
CA GLY A 112 -16.74 -2.21 8.38
C GLY A 112 -16.29 -2.54 9.80
N ARG A 113 -16.10 -3.81 10.15
CA ARG A 113 -15.57 -4.21 11.46
C ARG A 113 -14.11 -3.79 11.60
N GLY A 114 -13.33 -3.97 10.53
CA GLY A 114 -11.94 -3.54 10.49
C GLY A 114 -11.79 -2.01 10.54
N ILE A 115 -12.72 -1.26 9.90
CA ILE A 115 -12.76 0.21 9.98
C ILE A 115 -13.07 0.63 11.41
N ALA A 116 -14.12 0.08 12.02
CA ALA A 116 -14.51 0.39 13.40
C ALA A 116 -13.38 0.06 14.40
N ALA A 117 -12.71 -1.08 14.24
CA ALA A 117 -11.54 -1.44 15.06
C ALA A 117 -10.41 -0.41 14.92
N GLY A 118 -10.09 0.04 13.70
CA GLY A 118 -9.12 1.11 13.48
C GLY A 118 -9.49 2.42 14.19
N MET A 119 -10.78 2.80 14.16
CA MET A 119 -11.29 3.98 14.87
C MET A 119 -11.21 3.80 16.39
N MET A 120 -11.51 2.63 16.92
CA MET A 120 -11.34 2.30 18.34
C MET A 120 -9.87 2.36 18.81
N LEU A 121 -8.91 2.15 17.91
CA LEU A 121 -7.49 2.34 18.14
C LEU A 121 -7.04 3.80 18.04
N GLY A 122 -7.98 4.74 17.83
CA GLY A 122 -7.73 6.18 17.75
C GLY A 122 -7.50 6.73 16.34
N ALA A 123 -7.56 5.92 15.29
CA ALA A 123 -7.51 6.42 13.92
C ALA A 123 -8.80 7.18 13.56
N GLN A 124 -8.70 8.17 12.69
CA GLN A 124 -9.85 8.96 12.21
C GLN A 124 -10.56 8.34 11.01
N GLY A 125 -10.07 7.20 10.52
CA GLY A 125 -10.64 6.45 9.41
C GLY A 125 -9.71 5.34 8.95
N ALA A 126 -9.95 4.81 7.75
CA ALA A 126 -9.17 3.72 7.20
C ALA A 126 -8.72 3.99 5.76
N TRP A 127 -7.52 3.48 5.42
CA TRP A 127 -6.99 3.41 4.06
C TRP A 127 -7.06 1.97 3.57
N ILE A 128 -7.90 1.68 2.59
CA ILE A 128 -8.23 0.33 2.13
C ILE A 128 -7.74 0.12 0.70
N GLY A 129 -6.89 -0.88 0.47
CA GLY A 129 -6.35 -1.22 -0.85
C GLY A 129 -7.01 -2.48 -1.43
N THR A 130 -6.66 -3.64 -0.90
CA THR A 130 -6.99 -4.95 -1.47
C THR A 130 -8.48 -5.16 -1.72
N ARG A 131 -9.34 -4.70 -0.83
CA ARG A 131 -10.80 -4.80 -0.99
C ARG A 131 -11.28 -4.03 -2.22
N PHE A 132 -10.68 -2.88 -2.53
CA PHE A 132 -11.02 -2.09 -3.73
C PHE A 132 -10.39 -2.65 -5.02
N ILE A 133 -9.32 -3.46 -4.94
CA ILE A 133 -8.84 -4.22 -6.10
C ILE A 133 -9.92 -5.19 -6.59
N ALA A 134 -10.69 -5.79 -5.67
CA ALA A 134 -11.82 -6.66 -5.97
C ALA A 134 -13.12 -5.86 -6.21
N THR A 135 -13.05 -4.85 -7.09
CA THR A 135 -14.21 -4.10 -7.61
C THR A 135 -14.27 -4.15 -9.13
N LEU A 136 -15.44 -3.88 -9.70
CA LEU A 136 -15.63 -3.90 -11.14
C LEU A 136 -14.78 -2.82 -11.83
N GLU A 137 -14.69 -1.63 -11.24
CA GLU A 137 -14.01 -0.46 -11.79
C GLU A 137 -12.47 -0.52 -11.64
N ALA A 138 -11.95 -1.38 -10.78
CA ALA A 138 -10.51 -1.49 -10.62
C ALA A 138 -9.84 -1.94 -11.94
N THR A 139 -8.77 -1.26 -12.33
CA THR A 139 -7.99 -1.57 -13.54
C THR A 139 -7.09 -2.80 -13.38
N ALA A 140 -7.15 -3.48 -12.23
CA ALA A 140 -6.41 -4.71 -11.98
C ALA A 140 -6.85 -5.82 -12.94
N HIS A 141 -5.89 -6.67 -13.35
CA HIS A 141 -6.18 -7.82 -14.21
C HIS A 141 -7.25 -8.74 -13.56
N GLU A 142 -8.19 -9.26 -14.36
CA GLU A 142 -9.31 -10.06 -13.85
C GLU A 142 -8.84 -11.31 -13.07
N ASN A 143 -7.73 -11.93 -13.48
CA ASN A 143 -7.16 -13.05 -12.75
C ASN A 143 -6.70 -12.64 -11.33
N HIS A 144 -6.22 -11.39 -11.13
CA HIS A 144 -5.88 -10.88 -9.81
C HIS A 144 -7.14 -10.72 -8.94
N LYS A 145 -8.20 -10.13 -9.50
CA LYS A 145 -9.48 -9.97 -8.78
C LYS A 145 -10.06 -11.32 -8.34
N ARG A 146 -10.07 -12.29 -9.26
CA ARG A 146 -10.54 -13.66 -8.98
C ARG A 146 -9.67 -14.38 -7.94
N ALA A 147 -8.35 -14.21 -8.01
CA ALA A 147 -7.44 -14.79 -7.03
C ALA A 147 -7.65 -14.21 -5.63
N ILE A 148 -7.95 -12.90 -5.50
CA ILE A 148 -8.30 -12.27 -4.22
C ILE A 148 -9.54 -12.92 -3.60
N VAL A 149 -10.57 -13.19 -4.39
CA VAL A 149 -11.82 -13.80 -3.89
C VAL A 149 -11.68 -15.28 -3.58
N ALA A 150 -10.74 -15.96 -4.22
CA ALA A 150 -10.50 -17.39 -4.06
C ALA A 150 -9.49 -17.74 -2.96
N VAL A 151 -8.70 -16.77 -2.49
CA VAL A 151 -7.62 -17.03 -1.54
C VAL A 151 -8.14 -17.11 -0.10
N ASP A 152 -7.49 -17.94 0.71
CA ASP A 152 -7.72 -18.05 2.15
C ASP A 152 -6.81 -17.10 2.94
N GLU A 153 -6.93 -17.07 4.27
CA GLU A 153 -6.22 -16.17 5.18
C GLU A 153 -4.70 -16.33 5.17
N ASP A 154 -4.18 -17.48 4.77
CA ASP A 154 -2.75 -17.79 4.67
C ASP A 154 -2.20 -17.71 3.23
N GLY A 155 -3.06 -17.40 2.25
CA GLY A 155 -2.70 -17.36 0.83
C GLY A 155 -1.89 -16.15 0.38
N THR A 156 -1.35 -15.36 1.31
CA THR A 156 -0.41 -14.26 1.02
C THR A 156 0.92 -14.48 1.72
N VAL A 157 2.00 -13.99 1.13
CA VAL A 157 3.35 -14.09 1.69
C VAL A 157 4.09 -12.74 1.61
N VAL A 158 4.90 -12.44 2.60
CA VAL A 158 5.86 -11.34 2.52
C VAL A 158 7.13 -11.84 1.87
N SER A 159 7.47 -11.30 0.71
CA SER A 159 8.64 -11.71 -0.05
C SER A 159 9.46 -10.51 -0.52
N ARG A 160 10.77 -10.67 -0.61
CA ARG A 160 11.70 -9.70 -1.21
C ARG A 160 12.01 -10.03 -2.67
N SER A 161 11.56 -11.18 -3.16
CA SER A 161 11.97 -11.75 -4.45
C SER A 161 11.65 -10.87 -5.66
N TYR A 162 10.65 -10.01 -5.59
CA TYR A 162 10.26 -9.12 -6.69
C TYR A 162 11.01 -7.79 -6.71
N THR A 163 11.31 -7.22 -5.53
CA THR A 163 11.81 -5.84 -5.47
C THR A 163 13.08 -5.66 -4.66
N GLY A 164 13.46 -6.65 -3.84
CA GLY A 164 14.54 -6.54 -2.87
C GLY A 164 14.10 -5.93 -1.53
N LYS A 165 12.87 -5.42 -1.42
CA LYS A 165 12.24 -4.96 -0.17
C LYS A 165 11.08 -5.89 0.20
N PRO A 166 10.78 -6.06 1.51
CA PRO A 166 9.61 -6.81 1.95
C PRO A 166 8.33 -6.29 1.30
N SER A 167 7.60 -7.17 0.63
CA SER A 167 6.33 -6.85 -0.02
C SER A 167 5.36 -8.02 0.15
N ARG A 168 4.13 -7.75 0.62
CA ARG A 168 3.09 -8.77 0.72
C ARG A 168 2.38 -8.92 -0.61
N VAL A 169 2.35 -10.15 -1.09
CA VAL A 169 1.79 -10.53 -2.39
C VAL A 169 0.97 -11.80 -2.25
N LEU A 170 0.17 -12.14 -3.25
CA LEU A 170 -0.38 -13.49 -3.37
C LEU A 170 0.77 -14.50 -3.43
N ARG A 171 0.67 -15.54 -2.60
CA ARG A 171 1.60 -16.67 -2.64
C ARG A 171 1.44 -17.41 -3.96
N ASN A 172 2.55 -17.75 -4.60
CA ASN A 172 2.55 -18.43 -5.89
C ASN A 172 3.85 -19.23 -6.08
N GLU A 173 3.94 -19.98 -7.19
CA GLU A 173 5.12 -20.80 -7.49
C GLU A 173 6.42 -20.00 -7.51
N TYR A 174 6.39 -18.76 -8.01
CA TYR A 174 7.57 -17.91 -8.03
C TYR A 174 8.03 -17.55 -6.61
N THR A 175 7.11 -17.16 -5.73
CA THR A 175 7.46 -16.85 -4.33
C THR A 175 7.96 -18.08 -3.58
N ASP A 176 7.36 -19.24 -3.84
CA ASP A 176 7.75 -20.51 -3.19
C ASP A 176 9.15 -20.95 -3.60
N ARG A 177 9.56 -20.72 -4.86
CA ARG A 177 10.94 -20.99 -5.33
C ARG A 177 12.01 -20.12 -4.65
N TRP A 178 11.61 -18.97 -4.09
CA TRP A 178 12.50 -18.06 -3.36
C TRP A 178 12.51 -18.28 -1.85
N MET A 179 11.62 -19.14 -1.31
CA MET A 179 11.61 -19.45 0.13
C MET A 179 12.94 -20.08 0.55
N GLY A 180 13.50 -19.56 1.65
CA GLY A 180 14.79 -20.01 2.17
C GLY A 180 16.03 -19.52 1.37
N ARG A 181 15.83 -18.70 0.34
CA ARG A 181 16.90 -18.18 -0.53
C ARG A 181 17.15 -16.69 -0.37
N ASP A 182 16.86 -16.13 0.80
CA ASP A 182 16.97 -14.69 1.06
C ASP A 182 18.36 -14.10 0.80
N ALA A 183 19.41 -14.90 1.00
CA ALA A 183 20.81 -14.51 0.73
C ALA A 183 21.10 -14.23 -0.76
N GLU A 184 20.29 -14.80 -1.67
CA GLU A 184 20.44 -14.62 -3.12
C GLU A 184 19.65 -13.41 -3.64
N ILE A 185 18.78 -12.81 -2.81
CA ILE A 185 17.95 -11.67 -3.16
C ILE A 185 18.75 -10.38 -3.04
N MET A 186 18.92 -9.70 -4.15
CA MET A 186 19.60 -8.41 -4.19
C MET A 186 18.77 -7.31 -3.52
N PRO A 187 19.39 -6.28 -2.94
CA PRO A 187 18.67 -5.12 -2.44
C PRO A 187 17.98 -4.34 -3.59
N MET A 188 16.93 -3.60 -3.27
CA MET A 188 16.31 -2.66 -4.21
C MET A 188 17.32 -1.57 -4.61
N PRO A 189 17.42 -1.15 -5.89
CA PRO A 189 16.53 -1.53 -7.01
C PRO A 189 16.99 -2.76 -7.80
N TRP A 190 18.11 -3.36 -7.46
CA TRP A 190 18.79 -4.39 -8.26
C TRP A 190 17.93 -5.63 -8.47
N GLN A 191 17.26 -6.12 -7.44
CA GLN A 191 16.37 -7.26 -7.56
C GLN A 191 15.25 -6.98 -8.55
N ARG A 192 14.63 -5.81 -8.47
CA ARG A 192 13.58 -5.40 -9.41
C ARG A 192 14.08 -5.41 -10.86
N ILE A 193 15.25 -4.81 -11.12
CA ILE A 193 15.86 -4.76 -12.46
C ILE A 193 16.11 -6.19 -12.97
N ARG A 194 16.66 -7.05 -12.11
CA ARG A 194 16.97 -8.44 -12.45
C ARG A 194 15.77 -9.24 -12.91
N VAL A 195 14.60 -9.07 -12.26
CA VAL A 195 13.42 -9.90 -12.51
C VAL A 195 12.36 -9.25 -13.40
N GLN A 196 12.52 -7.97 -13.74
CA GLN A 196 11.49 -7.19 -14.43
C GLN A 196 11.13 -7.76 -15.81
N SER A 197 12.08 -8.29 -16.55
CA SER A 197 11.84 -8.90 -17.87
C SER A 197 10.96 -10.15 -17.82
N LEU A 198 10.91 -10.82 -16.68
CA LEU A 198 10.01 -11.96 -16.44
C LEU A 198 8.67 -11.50 -15.84
N VAL A 199 8.75 -10.66 -14.81
CA VAL A 199 7.58 -10.33 -13.97
C VAL A 199 6.63 -9.35 -14.64
N ALA A 200 7.11 -8.37 -15.43
CA ALA A 200 6.24 -7.39 -16.05
C ALA A 200 5.33 -8.03 -17.13
N PRO A 201 5.85 -8.78 -18.11
CA PRO A 201 4.98 -9.48 -19.06
C PRO A 201 4.04 -10.50 -18.41
N ALA A 202 4.50 -11.19 -17.35
CA ALA A 202 3.67 -12.13 -16.62
C ALA A 202 2.49 -11.42 -15.93
N LYS A 203 2.71 -10.21 -15.40
CA LYS A 203 1.66 -9.40 -14.80
C LYS A 203 0.63 -8.94 -15.83
N ASP A 204 1.09 -8.46 -16.97
CA ASP A 204 0.23 -8.01 -18.08
C ASP A 204 -0.61 -9.16 -18.65
N ALA A 205 -0.04 -10.38 -18.69
CA ALA A 205 -0.72 -11.61 -19.08
C ALA A 205 -1.58 -12.25 -17.96
N GLY A 206 -1.64 -11.64 -16.77
CA GLY A 206 -2.40 -12.15 -15.62
C GLY A 206 -1.93 -13.51 -15.10
N ARG A 207 -0.63 -13.84 -15.24
CA ARG A 207 0.00 -15.09 -14.76
C ARG A 207 0.13 -15.06 -13.23
N ILE A 208 -0.86 -15.67 -12.56
CA ILE A 208 -0.92 -15.73 -11.08
C ILE A 208 0.27 -16.51 -10.50
N ASP A 209 0.76 -17.50 -11.19
CA ASP A 209 1.87 -18.36 -10.79
C ASP A 209 3.24 -17.68 -10.76
N ILE A 210 3.40 -16.54 -11.46
CA ILE A 210 4.70 -15.85 -11.60
C ILE A 210 4.60 -14.38 -11.18
N ALA A 211 3.49 -13.72 -11.49
CA ALA A 211 3.41 -12.26 -11.42
C ALA A 211 3.35 -11.72 -9.99
N ASN A 212 3.85 -10.49 -9.84
CA ASN A 212 3.74 -9.74 -8.61
C ASN A 212 2.34 -9.13 -8.49
N PHE A 213 1.48 -9.75 -7.70
CA PHE A 213 0.15 -9.24 -7.37
C PHE A 213 0.09 -8.82 -5.89
N PRO A 214 0.34 -7.53 -5.58
CA PRO A 214 0.25 -7.02 -4.22
C PRO A 214 -1.14 -7.25 -3.63
N THR A 215 -1.20 -7.99 -2.54
CA THR A 215 -2.46 -8.40 -1.92
C THR A 215 -2.28 -8.46 -0.42
N GLY A 216 -3.12 -7.76 0.35
CA GLY A 216 -3.10 -7.76 1.80
C GLY A 216 -3.68 -9.05 2.38
N GLN A 217 -3.31 -9.39 3.60
CA GLN A 217 -3.71 -10.61 4.29
C GLN A 217 -5.22 -10.70 4.51
N GLY A 218 -5.92 -9.55 4.60
CA GLY A 218 -7.37 -9.52 4.68
C GLY A 218 -8.11 -10.07 3.44
N ALA A 219 -7.39 -10.40 2.35
CA ALA A 219 -7.99 -11.00 1.15
C ALA A 219 -8.78 -12.28 1.48
N GLY A 220 -8.30 -13.08 2.45
CA GLY A 220 -8.99 -14.27 2.92
C GLY A 220 -10.42 -14.04 3.44
N SER A 221 -10.84 -12.80 3.63
CA SER A 221 -12.23 -12.44 4.02
C SER A 221 -13.03 -11.81 2.87
N ILE A 222 -12.46 -11.64 1.67
CA ILE A 222 -13.13 -11.07 0.51
C ILE A 222 -13.76 -12.21 -0.31
N ARG A 223 -15.07 -12.15 -0.57
CA ARG A 223 -15.82 -13.23 -1.23
C ARG A 223 -16.58 -12.78 -2.47
N ASP A 224 -16.50 -11.51 -2.84
CA ASP A 224 -17.23 -10.94 -3.96
C ASP A 224 -16.44 -9.85 -4.70
N ILE A 225 -16.84 -9.59 -5.94
CA ILE A 225 -16.38 -8.46 -6.75
C ILE A 225 -17.60 -7.59 -6.98
N LEU A 226 -17.64 -6.41 -6.38
CA LEU A 226 -18.77 -5.49 -6.39
C LEU A 226 -18.44 -4.20 -7.14
N PRO A 227 -19.46 -3.42 -7.57
CA PRO A 227 -19.25 -2.02 -7.92
C PRO A 227 -18.67 -1.23 -6.73
N ALA A 228 -17.70 -0.36 -6.98
CA ALA A 228 -17.03 0.41 -5.92
C ALA A 228 -18.01 1.24 -5.09
N ALA A 229 -19.06 1.81 -5.71
CA ALA A 229 -20.09 2.57 -5.03
C ALA A 229 -20.96 1.71 -4.08
N GLU A 230 -21.23 0.46 -4.46
CA GLU A 230 -21.97 -0.48 -3.61
C GLU A 230 -21.08 -0.92 -2.43
N LEU A 231 -19.83 -1.25 -2.70
CA LEU A 231 -18.86 -1.57 -1.67
C LEU A 231 -18.73 -0.45 -0.64
N LEU A 232 -18.63 0.80 -1.09
CA LEU A 232 -18.49 1.94 -0.17
C LEU A 232 -19.71 2.08 0.75
N ARG A 233 -20.93 1.97 0.20
CA ARG A 233 -22.16 2.01 1.02
C ARG A 233 -22.20 0.87 2.05
N ARG A 234 -21.81 -0.33 1.63
CA ARG A 234 -21.70 -1.50 2.51
C ARG A 234 -20.70 -1.27 3.64
N LEU A 235 -19.50 -0.78 3.33
CA LEU A 235 -18.46 -0.49 4.32
C LEU A 235 -18.94 0.54 5.36
N VAL A 236 -19.64 1.61 4.92
CA VAL A 236 -20.21 2.61 5.83
C VAL A 236 -21.26 1.98 6.76
N ALA A 237 -22.25 1.29 6.21
CA ALA A 237 -23.32 0.67 7.00
C ALA A 237 -22.77 -0.39 8.00
N GLU A 238 -21.80 -1.18 7.59
CA GLU A 238 -21.13 -2.16 8.47
C GLU A 238 -20.36 -1.48 9.60
N THR A 239 -19.70 -0.34 9.30
CA THR A 239 -18.95 0.44 10.28
C THR A 239 -19.89 1.04 11.32
N GLU A 240 -20.96 1.70 10.90
CA GLU A 240 -21.98 2.25 11.79
C GLU A 240 -22.56 1.18 12.71
N LYS A 241 -22.93 0.02 12.15
CA LYS A 241 -23.43 -1.13 12.92
C LYS A 241 -22.39 -1.67 13.92
N ALA A 242 -21.11 -1.64 13.58
CA ALA A 242 -20.04 -2.13 14.48
C ALA A 242 -19.79 -1.15 15.63
N LEU A 243 -19.86 0.16 15.37
CA LEU A 243 -19.67 1.21 16.39
C LEU A 243 -20.89 1.38 17.31
N ALA A 244 -22.07 0.95 16.90
CA ALA A 244 -23.31 1.01 17.71
C ALA A 244 -23.44 -0.15 18.72
N ARG A 245 -22.48 -1.07 18.79
CA ARG A 245 -22.43 -2.20 19.75
C ARG A 245 -21.70 -1.83 21.03
#